data_c3ead1dd090b77aca1a6168870f39428
#
_entry.id   c3ead1dd090b77aca1a6168870f39428
#
_cell.length_a   1.000
_cell.length_b   1.000
_cell.length_c   1.000
_cell.angle_alpha   90.00
_cell.angle_beta   90.00
_cell.angle_gamma   90.00
#
_symmetry.space_group_name_H-M   'P 1'
#
loop_
_entity.id
_entity.type
_entity.pdbx_description
1 polymer ?
#
loop_
_entity_poly.entity_id
_entity_poly.type
_entity_poly.pdbx_seq_one_letter_code
_entity_poly.pdbx_strand_id
1 'polypeptide(L)'
;MEIFNFFEELKSKCHWPKNLQDDYNIVNIGGKIVYVEGQKGLLGLSSNTISLKLSGSKTVEIKGENMHIVELTHSTITITGKIYKVEVF
;
A
#
# COMPACT_ATOMS: atom_id res chain seq x y z
N MET A 1 -16.28 6.30 7.76
CA MET A 1 -15.52 6.41 6.53
C MET A 1 -15.41 5.05 5.87
N GLU A 2 -15.77 5.01 4.62
CA GLU A 2 -15.92 3.74 3.94
C GLU A 2 -14.70 3.40 3.09
N ILE A 3 -13.52 3.49 3.69
CA ILE A 3 -12.28 3.21 2.97
C ILE A 3 -12.28 1.79 2.43
N PHE A 4 -12.75 0.84 3.24
CA PHE A 4 -12.82 -0.55 2.80
C PHE A 4 -13.73 -0.72 1.60
N ASN A 5 -14.90 -0.11 1.65
CA ASN A 5 -15.84 -0.20 0.55
C ASN A 5 -15.25 0.41 -0.72
N PHE A 6 -14.53 1.51 -0.56
CA PHE A 6 -13.89 2.16 -1.70
C PHE A 6 -12.86 1.23 -2.35
N PHE A 7 -12.01 0.61 -1.55
CA PHE A 7 -10.99 -0.27 -2.09
C PHE A 7 -11.57 -1.56 -2.66
N GLU A 8 -12.62 -2.08 -2.03
CA GLU A 8 -13.28 -3.26 -2.56
C GLU A 8 -13.88 -2.96 -3.93
N GLU A 9 -14.52 -1.80 -4.06
CA GLU A 9 -15.06 -1.37 -5.33
C GLU A 9 -13.98 -1.22 -6.37
N LEU A 10 -12.87 -0.60 -5.99
CA LEU A 10 -11.75 -0.38 -6.89
C LEU A 10 -11.20 -1.71 -7.38
N LYS A 11 -11.01 -2.66 -6.50
CA LYS A 11 -10.48 -3.97 -6.86
C LYS A 11 -11.43 -4.73 -7.77
N SER A 12 -12.72 -4.60 -7.55
CA SER A 12 -13.69 -5.32 -8.38
C SER A 12 -13.79 -4.73 -9.77
N LYS A 13 -13.52 -3.43 -9.92
CA LYS A 13 -13.57 -2.77 -11.21
C LYS A 13 -12.27 -2.85 -11.98
N CYS A 14 -11.16 -2.94 -11.27
CA CYS A 14 -9.84 -3.04 -11.88
C CYS A 14 -9.46 -4.50 -12.00
N HIS A 15 -9.57 -5.04 -13.17
CA HIS A 15 -9.17 -6.43 -13.41
C HIS A 15 -7.66 -6.48 -13.60
N TRP A 16 -6.97 -6.96 -12.58
CA TRP A 16 -5.53 -7.15 -12.65
C TRP A 16 -5.24 -8.42 -13.43
N PRO A 17 -4.60 -8.31 -14.59
CA PRO A 17 -4.24 -9.52 -15.32
C PRO A 17 -3.22 -10.31 -14.51
N LYS A 18 -3.59 -11.53 -14.14
CA LYS A 18 -2.74 -12.32 -13.27
C LYS A 18 -1.38 -12.59 -13.86
N ASN A 19 -1.32 -12.73 -15.16
CA ASN A 19 -0.08 -13.02 -15.85
C ASN A 19 0.81 -11.80 -16.02
N LEU A 20 0.31 -10.61 -15.73
CA LEU A 20 1.08 -9.38 -15.81
C LEU A 20 1.47 -8.84 -14.45
N GLN A 21 0.85 -9.34 -13.41
CA GLN A 21 1.14 -8.78 -12.10
C GLN A 21 2.40 -9.42 -11.55
N ASP A 22 3.22 -8.60 -11.00
CA ASP A 22 4.19 -9.08 -10.05
C ASP A 22 3.41 -9.52 -8.84
N ASP A 23 4.07 -9.90 -7.81
CA ASP A 23 3.41 -10.41 -6.65
C ASP A 23 2.90 -9.30 -5.74
N TYR A 24 2.84 -8.08 -6.22
CA TYR A 24 2.36 -6.95 -5.43
C TYR A 24 1.65 -5.93 -6.30
N ASN A 25 0.80 -5.12 -5.66
CA ASN A 25 0.15 -3.99 -6.30
C ASN A 25 0.14 -2.82 -5.32
N ILE A 26 0.33 -1.62 -5.83
CA ILE A 26 0.33 -0.41 -5.02
C ILE A 26 -0.61 0.60 -5.66
N VAL A 27 -1.54 1.13 -4.87
CA VAL A 27 -2.48 2.14 -5.33
C VAL A 27 -2.30 3.37 -4.45
N ASN A 28 -1.99 4.50 -5.06
CA ASN A 28 -1.84 5.78 -4.37
C ASN A 28 -2.97 6.69 -4.83
N ILE A 29 -3.81 7.10 -3.90
CA ILE A 29 -4.98 7.91 -4.21
C ILE A 29 -4.77 9.32 -3.70
N GLY A 30 -4.39 10.20 -4.62
CA GLY A 30 -4.26 11.63 -4.35
C GLY A 30 -3.24 12.00 -3.27
N GLY A 31 -2.30 11.13 -2.97
CA GLY A 31 -1.35 11.39 -1.90
C GLY A 31 -1.96 11.36 -0.52
N LYS A 32 -3.15 10.79 -0.39
CA LYS A 32 -3.86 10.74 0.91
C LYS A 32 -4.03 9.33 1.41
N ILE A 33 -4.09 8.36 0.52
CA ILE A 33 -4.30 6.96 0.87
C ILE A 33 -3.42 6.12 -0.02
N VAL A 34 -2.70 5.19 0.58
CA VAL A 34 -1.92 4.20 -0.16
C VAL A 34 -2.39 2.81 0.27
N TYR A 35 -2.71 1.99 -0.71
CA TYR A 35 -3.10 0.61 -0.50
C TYR A 35 -2.06 -0.27 -1.15
N VAL A 36 -1.51 -1.21 -0.40
CA VAL A 36 -0.48 -2.12 -0.89
C VAL A 36 -0.97 -3.55 -0.74
N GLU A 37 -0.94 -4.30 -1.84
CA GLU A 37 -1.19 -5.74 -1.84
C GLU A 37 0.12 -6.47 -2.07
N GLY A 38 0.28 -7.62 -1.42
CA GLY A 38 1.47 -8.43 -1.61
C GLY A 38 2.59 -8.06 -0.65
N GLN A 39 2.27 -7.36 0.43
CA GLN A 39 3.28 -7.07 1.43
C GLN A 39 3.58 -8.33 2.25
N LYS A 40 4.84 -8.50 2.61
CA LYS A 40 5.32 -9.68 3.32
C LYS A 40 5.82 -9.34 4.71
N GLY A 41 5.81 -8.08 5.08
CA GLY A 41 6.23 -7.70 6.41
C GLY A 41 6.53 -6.23 6.51
N LEU A 42 6.40 -5.71 7.72
CA LEU A 42 6.70 -4.33 8.02
C LEU A 42 8.15 -4.24 8.44
N LEU A 43 8.94 -3.47 7.70
CA LEU A 43 10.36 -3.31 7.98
C LEU A 43 10.65 -2.11 8.87
N GLY A 44 9.86 -1.07 8.75
CA GLY A 44 10.04 0.13 9.55
C GLY A 44 8.76 0.92 9.60
N LEU A 45 8.53 1.57 10.75
CA LEU A 45 7.31 2.32 10.95
C LEU A 45 7.60 3.59 11.74
N SER A 46 7.27 4.72 11.15
CA SER A 46 7.23 6.00 11.86
C SER A 46 6.12 6.82 11.22
N SER A 47 5.83 7.98 11.78
CA SER A 47 4.79 8.84 11.20
C SER A 47 5.23 9.44 9.87
N ASN A 48 6.52 9.39 9.56
CA ASN A 48 7.08 10.01 8.37
C ASN A 48 7.54 9.02 7.32
N THR A 49 7.79 7.77 7.71
CA THR A 49 8.29 6.76 6.78
C THR A 49 7.77 5.40 7.17
N ILE A 50 7.27 4.68 6.19
CA ILE A 50 6.81 3.32 6.37
C ILE A 50 7.50 2.48 5.32
N SER A 51 8.19 1.42 5.74
CA SER A 51 8.89 0.53 4.84
C SER A 51 8.32 -0.87 4.97
N LEU A 52 8.06 -1.48 3.82
CA LEU A 52 7.44 -2.80 3.75
C LEU A 52 8.25 -3.69 2.85
N LYS A 53 8.30 -4.95 3.21
CA LYS A 53 8.85 -5.96 2.32
C LYS A 53 7.74 -6.44 1.40
N LEU A 54 8.06 -6.52 0.12
CA LEU A 54 7.13 -6.99 -0.90
C LEU A 54 7.55 -8.37 -1.39
N SER A 55 6.65 -9.02 -2.10
CA SER A 55 6.99 -10.26 -2.79
C SER A 55 8.11 -10.01 -3.79
N GLY A 56 8.86 -11.05 -4.12
CA GLY A 56 9.91 -10.95 -5.13
C GLY A 56 11.16 -10.22 -4.67
N SER A 57 11.40 -10.17 -3.36
CA SER A 57 12.59 -9.55 -2.78
C SER A 57 12.63 -8.04 -3.01
N LYS A 58 11.49 -7.42 -3.15
CA LYS A 58 11.40 -5.97 -3.30
C LYS A 58 10.96 -5.33 -2.01
N THR A 59 11.25 -4.04 -1.91
CA THR A 59 10.89 -3.24 -0.73
C THR A 59 10.21 -1.98 -1.22
N VAL A 60 9.14 -1.55 -0.56
CA VAL A 60 8.52 -0.27 -0.84
C VAL A 60 8.75 0.65 0.36
N GLU A 61 9.07 1.90 0.06
CA GLU A 61 9.22 2.93 1.08
C GLU A 61 8.22 4.03 0.79
N ILE A 62 7.41 4.35 1.80
CA ILE A 62 6.36 5.35 1.70
C ILE A 62 6.72 6.50 2.64
N LYS A 63 6.85 7.70 2.09
CA LYS A 63 7.24 8.87 2.86
C LYS A 63 6.12 9.89 2.88
N GLY A 64 5.93 10.51 4.03
CA GLY A 64 4.90 11.51 4.18
C GLY A 64 4.90 12.11 5.57
N GLU A 65 3.75 12.62 5.96
CA GLU A 65 3.54 13.22 7.28
C GLU A 65 2.26 12.67 7.88
N ASN A 66 2.27 12.47 9.19
CA ASN A 66 1.10 12.03 9.93
C ASN A 66 0.47 10.78 9.33
N MET A 67 1.33 9.84 8.97
CA MET A 67 0.85 8.61 8.37
C MET A 67 0.36 7.64 9.43
N HIS A 68 -0.73 6.96 9.13
CA HIS A 68 -1.34 5.98 10.02
C HIS A 68 -1.74 4.76 9.22
N ILE A 69 -1.58 3.60 9.83
CA ILE A 69 -2.06 2.36 9.25
C ILE A 69 -3.51 2.21 9.69
N VAL A 70 -4.42 2.15 8.72
CA VAL A 70 -5.84 1.97 9.03
C VAL A 70 -6.29 0.55 8.88
N GLU A 71 -5.53 -0.26 8.14
CA GLU A 71 -5.79 -1.69 8.06
C GLU A 71 -4.50 -2.42 7.74
N LEU A 72 -4.33 -3.56 8.38
CA LEU A 72 -3.17 -4.42 8.13
C LEU A 72 -3.64 -5.86 8.18
N THR A 73 -3.40 -6.58 7.09
CA THR A 73 -3.62 -8.02 7.04
C THR A 73 -2.29 -8.70 6.72
N HIS A 74 -2.30 -10.02 6.62
CA HIS A 74 -1.07 -10.75 6.33
C HIS A 74 -0.53 -10.47 4.92
N SER A 75 -1.32 -9.88 4.05
CA SER A 75 -0.89 -9.63 2.68
C SER A 75 -1.19 -8.21 2.19
N THR A 76 -1.88 -7.39 2.97
CA THR A 76 -2.25 -6.05 2.54
C THR A 76 -2.02 -5.04 3.64
N ILE A 77 -1.91 -3.77 3.25
CA ILE A 77 -1.83 -2.68 4.20
C ILE A 77 -2.46 -1.44 3.57
N THR A 78 -3.19 -0.69 4.38
CA THR A 78 -3.78 0.57 3.97
C THR A 78 -3.25 1.66 4.88
N ILE A 79 -2.71 2.70 4.27
CA ILE A 79 -2.05 3.80 4.98
C ILE A 79 -2.73 5.10 4.59
N THR A 80 -3.02 5.94 5.58
CA THR A 80 -3.54 7.28 5.32
C THR A 80 -2.56 8.31 5.85
N GLY A 81 -2.65 9.54 5.32
CA GLY A 81 -1.81 10.63 5.76
C GLY A 81 -1.55 11.57 4.61
N LYS A 82 -0.52 12.39 4.77
CA LYS A 82 -0.07 13.26 3.70
C LYS A 82 1.13 12.59 3.07
N ILE A 83 0.90 11.92 1.96
CA ILE A 83 1.89 11.05 1.34
C ILE A 83 2.60 11.78 0.22
N TYR A 84 3.91 11.87 0.33
CA TYR A 84 4.74 12.62 -0.63
C TYR A 84 5.36 11.71 -1.67
N LYS A 85 5.70 10.48 -1.30
CA LYS A 85 6.52 9.66 -2.16
C LYS A 85 6.31 8.19 -1.86
N VAL A 86 6.27 7.40 -2.92
CA VAL A 86 6.22 5.94 -2.83
C VAL A 86 7.29 5.42 -3.77
N GLU A 87 8.25 4.69 -3.23
CA GLU A 87 9.35 4.14 -4.02
C GLU A 87 9.45 2.64 -3.81
N VAL A 88 9.72 1.93 -4.90
CA VAL A 88 9.97 0.48 -4.84
C VAL A 88 11.42 0.24 -5.21
N PHE A 89 12.07 -0.58 -4.40
CA PHE A 89 13.49 -0.91 -4.61
C PHE A 89 13.67 -2.37 -4.97
#